data_6273ce71a18b7e8576719e1b4844a159
#
_entry.id   6273ce71a18b7e8576719e1b4844a159
#
_cell.length_a   1.000
_cell.length_b   1.000
_cell.length_c   1.000
_cell.angle_alpha   90.00
_cell.angle_beta   90.00
_cell.angle_gamma   90.00
#
_symmetry.space_group_name_H-M   'P 1'
#
loop_
_entity.id
_entity.type
_entity.pdbx_description
1 polymer ?
#
loop_
_entity_poly.entity_id
_entity_poly.type
_entity_poly.pdbx_seq_one_letter_code
_entity_poly.pdbx_strand_id
1 'polypeptide(L)'
;MTRQTANLGQTGIAVSALGIGTWAWGDKLFWNYGKEYGASQVEAAFKAAVEAGITFFDTAEVYGLGESERLLGKFTQETDIPIDIASKFAPVPWRFGANAVHNAITESLNRLKTDKIALYQVHWPFTFLISQETLMNALGEEVKRGRIGSVGVSNYSAEQMRQASQILAKKEVPLAVNQVQYSLLYRKIETKAILATAKELGVTILAYSPLAQGLLTGKYSPESQNLPDGARKVDSRFKKEGLEKIAPILRVMQELGAKYQKTPAQVALNWLIAQGDVIPIPGAKTAAQAIENAGALGWSLEAQEVTQLEQMSRPWL
;
A
#
# COMPACT_ATOMS: atom_id res chain seq x y z
N MET A 1 4.82 12.06 -20.89
CA MET A 1 4.15 12.58 -19.69
C MET A 1 5.15 12.58 -18.54
N THR A 2 5.28 13.68 -17.80
CA THR A 2 6.10 13.75 -16.58
C THR A 2 5.48 12.83 -15.53
N ARG A 3 6.26 11.86 -15.05
CA ARG A 3 5.81 10.91 -14.02
C ARG A 3 5.62 11.67 -12.70
N GLN A 4 4.42 11.59 -12.10
CA GLN A 4 4.19 12.14 -10.76
C GLN A 4 4.85 11.24 -9.73
N THR A 5 5.76 11.80 -8.92
CA THR A 5 6.55 11.06 -7.92
C THR A 5 6.29 11.56 -6.50
N ALA A 6 6.58 10.72 -5.52
CA ALA A 6 6.60 11.03 -4.10
C ALA A 6 7.85 10.41 -3.46
N ASN A 7 8.32 10.98 -2.37
CA ASN A 7 9.49 10.48 -1.67
C ASN A 7 9.11 9.43 -0.62
N LEU A 8 9.98 8.44 -0.41
CA LEU A 8 9.89 7.54 0.73
C LEU A 8 10.56 8.21 1.95
N GLY A 9 9.77 9.00 2.67
CA GLY A 9 10.27 9.78 3.80
C GLY A 9 11.44 10.70 3.42
N GLN A 10 12.44 10.75 4.28
CA GLN A 10 13.65 11.57 4.11
C GLN A 10 14.83 10.79 3.49
N THR A 11 14.56 9.71 2.78
CA THR A 11 15.62 8.81 2.24
C THR A 11 16.25 9.29 0.93
N GLY A 12 15.64 10.26 0.25
CA GLY A 12 16.01 10.66 -1.11
C GLY A 12 15.55 9.68 -2.21
N ILE A 13 14.86 8.59 -1.87
CA ILE A 13 14.29 7.65 -2.84
C ILE A 13 12.92 8.16 -3.28
N ALA A 14 12.80 8.50 -4.56
CA ALA A 14 11.55 8.92 -5.19
C ALA A 14 10.91 7.73 -5.93
N VAL A 15 9.63 7.48 -5.68
CA VAL A 15 8.82 6.43 -6.33
C VAL A 15 7.61 7.06 -7.02
N SER A 16 6.85 6.31 -7.82
CA SER A 16 5.58 6.82 -8.35
C SER A 16 4.60 7.18 -7.21
N ALA A 17 3.88 8.31 -7.33
CA ALA A 17 2.99 8.85 -6.29
C ALA A 17 1.77 7.94 -5.98
N LEU A 18 1.64 6.82 -6.71
CA LEU A 18 0.72 5.72 -6.48
C LEU A 18 1.48 4.42 -6.75
N GLY A 19 1.32 3.43 -5.89
CA GLY A 19 1.88 2.10 -6.08
C GLY A 19 0.80 1.04 -6.35
N ILE A 20 1.22 -0.18 -6.68
CA ILE A 20 0.34 -1.35 -6.77
C ILE A 20 0.63 -2.31 -5.62
N GLY A 21 -0.41 -2.59 -4.81
CA GLY A 21 -0.36 -3.66 -3.81
C GLY A 21 -0.59 -5.03 -4.47
N THR A 22 0.31 -5.96 -4.21
CA THR A 22 0.30 -7.27 -4.86
C THR A 22 -0.23 -8.41 -3.95
N TRP A 23 -0.91 -8.09 -2.87
CA TRP A 23 -1.45 -9.11 -1.97
C TRP A 23 -2.33 -10.15 -2.68
N ALA A 24 -3.07 -9.73 -3.68
CA ALA A 24 -3.90 -10.64 -4.48
C ALA A 24 -3.10 -11.57 -5.43
N TRP A 25 -1.81 -11.30 -5.68
CA TRP A 25 -0.99 -12.07 -6.61
C TRP A 25 -0.47 -13.34 -5.92
N GLY A 26 -0.95 -14.50 -6.34
CA GLY A 26 -0.58 -15.78 -5.76
C GLY A 26 -1.40 -16.21 -4.53
N ASP A 27 -2.25 -15.35 -3.97
CA ASP A 27 -3.05 -15.69 -2.78
C ASP A 27 -4.31 -16.49 -3.15
N LYS A 28 -4.27 -17.78 -2.82
CA LYS A 28 -5.34 -18.75 -3.11
C LYS A 28 -6.44 -18.75 -2.06
N LEU A 29 -6.15 -18.31 -0.83
CA LEU A 29 -7.06 -18.44 0.29
C LEU A 29 -8.04 -17.28 0.38
N PHE A 30 -7.55 -16.06 0.36
CA PHE A 30 -8.39 -14.87 0.50
C PHE A 30 -8.88 -14.34 -0.84
N TRP A 31 -8.03 -14.39 -1.89
CA TRP A 31 -8.29 -13.75 -3.17
C TRP A 31 -8.65 -14.71 -4.30
N ASN A 32 -8.76 -16.03 -4.05
CA ASN A 32 -9.12 -17.04 -5.05
C ASN A 32 -8.19 -17.07 -6.29
N TYR A 33 -6.89 -16.74 -6.10
CA TYR A 33 -5.91 -16.87 -7.18
C TYR A 33 -5.85 -18.31 -7.71
N GLY A 34 -5.80 -18.47 -9.02
CA GLY A 34 -5.84 -19.77 -9.69
C GLY A 34 -7.24 -20.31 -9.94
N LYS A 35 -8.31 -19.62 -9.47
CA LYS A 35 -9.72 -19.97 -9.76
C LYS A 35 -10.41 -18.88 -10.57
N GLU A 36 -10.39 -17.62 -10.09
CA GLU A 36 -11.05 -16.50 -10.75
C GLU A 36 -10.10 -15.74 -11.69
N TYR A 37 -8.81 -15.74 -11.40
CA TYR A 37 -7.74 -15.13 -12.19
C TYR A 37 -6.41 -15.85 -11.89
N GLY A 38 -5.41 -15.66 -12.76
CA GLY A 38 -4.13 -16.34 -12.64
C GLY A 38 -2.95 -15.48 -13.07
N ALA A 39 -1.82 -16.11 -13.33
CA ALA A 39 -0.56 -15.44 -13.66
C ALA A 39 -0.67 -14.49 -14.85
N SER A 40 -1.39 -14.89 -15.92
CA SER A 40 -1.55 -14.06 -17.12
C SER A 40 -2.29 -12.75 -16.87
N GLN A 41 -3.32 -12.77 -16.01
CA GLN A 41 -4.08 -11.57 -15.67
C GLN A 41 -3.26 -10.60 -14.81
N VAL A 42 -2.50 -11.11 -13.81
CA VAL A 42 -1.66 -10.24 -12.97
C VAL A 42 -0.43 -9.75 -13.72
N GLU A 43 0.11 -10.53 -14.69
CA GLU A 43 1.15 -10.07 -15.61
C GLU A 43 0.63 -8.92 -16.49
N ALA A 44 -0.57 -9.05 -17.04
CA ALA A 44 -1.20 -7.97 -17.80
C ALA A 44 -1.45 -6.73 -16.92
N ALA A 45 -1.80 -6.91 -15.63
CA ALA A 45 -1.94 -5.81 -14.68
C ALA A 45 -0.59 -5.13 -14.40
N PHE A 46 0.51 -5.89 -14.26
CA PHE A 46 1.86 -5.36 -14.11
C PHE A 46 2.25 -4.51 -15.32
N LYS A 47 2.15 -5.06 -16.53
CA LYS A 47 2.51 -4.37 -17.79
C LYS A 47 1.71 -3.07 -17.95
N ALA A 48 0.40 -3.13 -17.76
CA ALA A 48 -0.47 -1.96 -17.85
C ALA A 48 -0.17 -0.89 -16.80
N ALA A 49 0.20 -1.27 -15.55
CA ALA A 49 0.63 -0.33 -14.52
C ALA A 49 1.92 0.39 -14.93
N VAL A 50 2.93 -0.35 -15.41
CA VAL A 50 4.22 0.19 -15.83
C VAL A 50 4.07 1.13 -17.04
N GLU A 51 3.30 0.74 -18.05
CA GLU A 51 2.97 1.56 -19.21
C GLU A 51 2.24 2.86 -18.82
N ALA A 52 1.37 2.79 -17.80
CA ALA A 52 0.68 3.96 -17.24
C ALA A 52 1.55 4.81 -16.29
N GLY A 53 2.83 4.45 -16.09
CA GLY A 53 3.78 5.22 -15.30
C GLY A 53 3.87 4.85 -13.82
N ILE A 54 3.19 3.80 -13.36
CA ILE A 54 3.31 3.27 -12.00
C ILE A 54 4.48 2.29 -11.98
N THR A 55 5.51 2.60 -11.19
CA THR A 55 6.72 1.77 -11.06
C THR A 55 6.99 1.31 -9.64
N PHE A 56 6.14 1.67 -8.69
CA PHE A 56 6.22 1.24 -7.31
C PHE A 56 5.27 0.08 -7.02
N PHE A 57 5.81 -1.07 -6.59
CA PHE A 57 5.03 -2.28 -6.30
C PHE A 57 5.29 -2.74 -4.86
N ASP A 58 4.22 -2.92 -4.10
CA ASP A 58 4.28 -3.40 -2.71
C ASP A 58 3.87 -4.86 -2.62
N THR A 59 4.78 -5.71 -2.15
CA THR A 59 4.59 -7.13 -1.89
C THR A 59 4.95 -7.50 -0.44
N ALA A 60 4.97 -8.78 -0.11
CA ALA A 60 5.48 -9.33 1.14
C ALA A 60 5.84 -10.81 0.99
N GLU A 61 6.80 -11.30 1.79
CA GLU A 61 7.23 -12.69 1.79
C GLU A 61 6.09 -13.67 2.13
N VAL A 62 5.07 -13.24 2.90
CA VAL A 62 3.93 -14.08 3.27
C VAL A 62 2.82 -14.11 2.22
N TYR A 63 2.82 -13.20 1.23
CA TYR A 63 1.76 -13.16 0.23
C TYR A 63 1.85 -14.38 -0.70
N GLY A 64 0.80 -15.22 -0.65
CA GLY A 64 0.79 -16.49 -1.36
C GLY A 64 1.98 -17.40 -1.01
N LEU A 65 2.54 -17.32 0.20
CA LEU A 65 3.75 -18.06 0.63
C LEU A 65 4.96 -17.79 -0.28
N GLY A 66 5.19 -16.51 -0.59
CA GLY A 66 6.27 -16.04 -1.45
C GLY A 66 5.95 -16.04 -2.95
N GLU A 67 4.76 -16.49 -3.35
CA GLU A 67 4.38 -16.51 -4.76
C GLU A 67 4.23 -15.10 -5.34
N SER A 68 3.73 -14.14 -4.55
CA SER A 68 3.66 -12.73 -4.96
C SER A 68 5.04 -12.16 -5.31
N GLU A 69 6.06 -12.44 -4.50
CA GLU A 69 7.44 -12.03 -4.78
C GLU A 69 8.00 -12.74 -6.02
N ARG A 70 7.74 -14.05 -6.23
CA ARG A 70 8.19 -14.78 -7.43
C ARG A 70 7.57 -14.25 -8.71
N LEU A 71 6.25 -13.97 -8.69
CA LEU A 71 5.55 -13.38 -9.84
C LEU A 71 6.11 -12.00 -10.17
N LEU A 72 6.25 -11.13 -9.16
CA LEU A 72 6.82 -9.80 -9.35
C LEU A 72 8.26 -9.89 -9.87
N GLY A 73 9.10 -10.74 -9.28
CA GLY A 73 10.48 -10.97 -9.71
C GLY A 73 10.58 -11.52 -11.14
N LYS A 74 9.61 -12.34 -11.59
CA LYS A 74 9.53 -12.77 -12.99
C LYS A 74 9.23 -11.57 -13.90
N PHE A 75 8.19 -10.79 -13.57
CA PHE A 75 7.71 -9.71 -14.45
C PHE A 75 8.73 -8.56 -14.56
N THR A 76 9.47 -8.27 -13.50
CA THR A 76 10.53 -7.23 -13.54
C THR A 76 11.69 -7.58 -14.45
N GLN A 77 11.94 -8.88 -14.72
CA GLN A 77 12.95 -9.29 -15.72
C GLN A 77 12.47 -9.12 -17.16
N GLU A 78 11.19 -8.86 -17.38
CA GLU A 78 10.59 -8.71 -18.71
C GLU A 78 10.43 -7.23 -19.13
N THR A 79 10.98 -6.28 -18.36
CA THR A 79 10.92 -4.84 -18.66
C THR A 79 12.26 -4.16 -18.40
N ASP A 80 12.61 -3.21 -19.27
CA ASP A 80 13.78 -2.34 -19.10
C ASP A 80 13.48 -1.11 -18.22
N ILE A 81 12.19 -0.92 -17.83
CA ILE A 81 11.80 0.20 -16.98
C ILE A 81 12.19 -0.14 -15.53
N PRO A 82 12.94 0.74 -14.83
CA PRO A 82 13.27 0.53 -13.42
C PRO A 82 12.02 0.44 -12.55
N ILE A 83 11.95 -0.63 -11.75
CA ILE A 83 10.83 -0.92 -10.85
C ILE A 83 11.30 -0.82 -9.41
N ASP A 84 10.61 0.00 -8.63
CA ASP A 84 10.82 0.15 -7.19
C ASP A 84 9.98 -0.89 -6.45
N ILE A 85 10.62 -1.81 -5.74
CA ILE A 85 9.95 -2.88 -5.02
C ILE A 85 9.98 -2.59 -3.52
N ALA A 86 8.80 -2.68 -2.89
CA ALA A 86 8.66 -2.79 -1.44
C ALA A 86 8.31 -4.23 -1.06
N SER A 87 9.01 -4.78 -0.06
CA SER A 87 8.64 -6.07 0.54
C SER A 87 8.63 -5.99 2.06
N LYS A 88 8.27 -7.10 2.75
CA LYS A 88 8.04 -7.07 4.20
C LYS A 88 8.54 -8.32 4.89
N PHE A 89 9.20 -8.12 6.04
CA PHE A 89 9.54 -9.14 7.02
C PHE A 89 8.32 -9.48 7.88
N ALA A 90 7.95 -10.74 7.98
CA ALA A 90 6.91 -11.21 8.89
C ALA A 90 7.54 -11.68 10.22
N PRO A 91 7.27 -11.01 11.36
CA PRO A 91 7.75 -11.44 12.68
C PRO A 91 6.91 -12.62 13.21
N VAL A 92 7.08 -13.79 12.61
CA VAL A 92 6.36 -15.02 12.97
C VAL A 92 7.01 -15.76 14.14
N PRO A 93 6.26 -16.61 14.89
CA PRO A 93 6.71 -17.21 16.16
C PRO A 93 7.98 -18.06 16.14
N TRP A 94 8.42 -18.53 14.99
CA TRP A 94 9.63 -19.36 14.86
C TRP A 94 10.87 -18.59 14.39
N ARG A 95 10.81 -17.26 14.36
CA ARG A 95 11.94 -16.39 13.98
C ARG A 95 12.50 -15.69 15.20
N PHE A 96 13.81 -15.81 15.39
CA PHE A 96 14.52 -15.27 16.53
C PHE A 96 15.78 -14.52 16.10
N GLY A 97 16.00 -13.36 16.74
CA GLY A 97 17.22 -12.57 16.59
C GLY A 97 17.44 -11.94 15.21
N ALA A 98 18.53 -11.23 15.06
CA ALA A 98 18.87 -10.47 13.85
C ALA A 98 19.04 -11.37 12.60
N ASN A 99 19.58 -12.60 12.78
CA ASN A 99 19.81 -13.50 11.65
C ASN A 99 18.51 -13.87 10.92
N ALA A 100 17.37 -13.92 11.62
CA ALA A 100 16.08 -14.17 10.98
C ALA A 100 15.73 -13.07 9.97
N VAL A 101 16.07 -11.80 10.25
CA VAL A 101 15.86 -10.67 9.35
C VAL A 101 16.78 -10.77 8.14
N HIS A 102 18.09 -11.03 8.36
CA HIS A 102 19.07 -11.17 7.28
C HIS A 102 18.73 -12.32 6.32
N ASN A 103 18.29 -13.45 6.85
CA ASN A 103 17.87 -14.61 6.05
C ASN A 103 16.59 -14.29 5.24
N ALA A 104 15.59 -13.68 5.87
CA ALA A 104 14.35 -13.31 5.19
C ALA A 104 14.60 -12.35 4.02
N ILE A 105 15.49 -11.35 4.18
CA ILE A 105 15.90 -10.46 3.09
C ILE A 105 16.59 -11.24 1.98
N THR A 106 17.50 -12.16 2.31
CA THR A 106 18.17 -13.03 1.32
C THR A 106 17.14 -13.84 0.51
N GLU A 107 16.18 -14.45 1.19
CA GLU A 107 15.12 -15.21 0.53
C GLU A 107 14.20 -14.32 -0.33
N SER A 108 13.87 -13.11 0.12
CA SER A 108 13.09 -12.13 -0.66
C SER A 108 13.85 -11.69 -1.91
N LEU A 109 15.15 -11.35 -1.81
CA LEU A 109 16.00 -11.00 -2.94
C LEU A 109 16.03 -12.13 -3.99
N ASN A 110 16.17 -13.37 -3.54
CA ASN A 110 16.17 -14.55 -4.43
C ASN A 110 14.83 -14.72 -5.16
N ARG A 111 13.68 -14.57 -4.45
CA ARG A 111 12.36 -14.68 -5.07
C ARG A 111 12.07 -13.52 -6.03
N LEU A 112 12.49 -12.31 -5.66
CA LEU A 112 12.35 -11.10 -6.47
C LEU A 112 13.37 -11.00 -7.61
N LYS A 113 14.41 -11.86 -7.64
CA LYS A 113 15.49 -11.86 -8.64
C LYS A 113 16.17 -10.50 -8.79
N THR A 114 16.47 -9.86 -7.66
CA THR A 114 17.12 -8.56 -7.58
C THR A 114 18.18 -8.56 -6.51
N ASP A 115 19.20 -7.74 -6.66
CA ASP A 115 20.25 -7.56 -5.64
C ASP A 115 19.88 -6.52 -4.59
N LYS A 116 18.81 -5.73 -4.82
CA LYS A 116 18.38 -4.67 -3.92
C LYS A 116 16.86 -4.49 -3.93
N ILE A 117 16.26 -4.36 -2.73
CA ILE A 117 14.86 -4.00 -2.52
C ILE A 117 14.81 -2.50 -2.14
N ALA A 118 13.99 -1.68 -2.82
CA ALA A 118 13.94 -0.24 -2.57
C ALA A 118 13.44 0.09 -1.15
N LEU A 119 12.44 -0.64 -0.65
CA LEU A 119 11.86 -0.48 0.69
C LEU A 119 11.63 -1.85 1.34
N TYR A 120 12.18 -2.07 2.53
CA TYR A 120 11.90 -3.27 3.29
C TYR A 120 11.25 -2.95 4.63
N GLN A 121 10.12 -3.57 4.94
CA GLN A 121 9.24 -3.18 6.04
C GLN A 121 9.10 -4.29 7.07
N VAL A 122 8.87 -3.95 8.35
CA VAL A 122 8.33 -4.89 9.34
C VAL A 122 6.82 -4.96 9.17
N HIS A 123 6.26 -6.15 8.88
CA HIS A 123 4.86 -6.34 8.47
C HIS A 123 3.86 -6.05 9.59
N TRP A 124 4.21 -6.38 10.84
CA TRP A 124 3.38 -6.15 12.03
C TRP A 124 4.24 -5.76 13.23
N PRO A 125 3.70 -5.01 14.19
CA PRO A 125 4.44 -4.56 15.37
C PRO A 125 4.54 -5.67 16.46
N PHE A 126 4.72 -6.93 16.06
CA PHE A 126 4.85 -8.03 17.01
C PHE A 126 6.31 -8.14 17.48
N THR A 127 6.56 -7.79 18.73
CA THR A 127 7.93 -7.68 19.29
C THR A 127 8.21 -8.65 20.44
N PHE A 128 7.32 -9.62 20.69
CA PHE A 128 7.47 -10.55 21.80
C PHE A 128 8.58 -11.63 21.61
N LEU A 129 9.03 -11.85 20.36
CA LEU A 129 10.10 -12.80 20.05
C LEU A 129 11.36 -12.14 19.49
N ILE A 130 11.21 -11.03 18.79
CA ILE A 130 12.29 -10.18 18.31
C ILE A 130 11.97 -8.76 18.73
N SER A 131 12.80 -8.18 19.58
CA SER A 131 12.57 -6.80 20.04
C SER A 131 12.60 -5.80 18.88
N GLN A 132 11.89 -4.69 19.01
CA GLN A 132 11.94 -3.62 18.02
C GLN A 132 13.36 -3.10 17.80
N GLU A 133 14.16 -3.06 18.87
CA GLU A 133 15.57 -2.67 18.79
C GLU A 133 16.37 -3.63 17.90
N THR A 134 16.21 -4.93 18.08
CA THR A 134 16.85 -5.95 17.24
C THR A 134 16.41 -5.84 15.78
N LEU A 135 15.11 -5.66 15.52
CA LEU A 135 14.55 -5.50 14.17
C LEU A 135 15.15 -4.25 13.48
N MET A 136 15.08 -3.09 14.12
CA MET A 136 15.56 -1.84 13.52
C MET A 136 17.07 -1.86 13.31
N ASN A 137 17.83 -2.43 14.26
CA ASN A 137 19.28 -2.56 14.12
C ASN A 137 19.66 -3.47 12.95
N ALA A 138 19.02 -4.64 12.81
CA ALA A 138 19.26 -5.55 11.70
C ALA A 138 18.90 -4.91 10.33
N LEU A 139 17.76 -4.23 10.24
CA LEU A 139 17.36 -3.53 9.03
C LEU A 139 18.31 -2.37 8.68
N GLY A 140 18.76 -1.59 9.67
CA GLY A 140 19.74 -0.53 9.45
C GLY A 140 21.09 -1.06 8.92
N GLU A 141 21.51 -2.26 9.37
CA GLU A 141 22.70 -2.93 8.83
C GLU A 141 22.49 -3.35 7.36
N GLU A 142 21.30 -3.81 7.00
CA GLU A 142 21.00 -4.20 5.62
C GLU A 142 20.96 -3.00 4.65
N VAL A 143 20.57 -1.80 5.14
CA VAL A 143 20.75 -0.55 4.38
C VAL A 143 22.23 -0.28 4.13
N LYS A 144 23.08 -0.38 5.17
CA LYS A 144 24.53 -0.17 5.04
C LYS A 144 25.21 -1.20 4.14
N ARG A 145 24.69 -2.43 4.08
CA ARG A 145 25.14 -3.49 3.15
C ARG A 145 24.65 -3.25 1.70
N GLY A 146 23.75 -2.30 1.48
CA GLY A 146 23.18 -1.98 0.16
C GLY A 146 22.12 -2.96 -0.34
N ARG A 147 21.70 -3.96 0.46
CA ARG A 147 20.70 -4.96 0.07
C ARG A 147 19.25 -4.43 0.12
N ILE A 148 19.01 -3.44 0.96
CA ILE A 148 17.76 -2.67 0.96
C ILE A 148 18.07 -1.17 0.85
N GLY A 149 17.18 -0.41 0.20
CA GLY A 149 17.35 1.04 0.02
C GLY A 149 16.88 1.84 1.22
N SER A 150 15.81 1.40 1.87
CA SER A 150 15.17 2.10 2.98
C SER A 150 14.43 1.15 3.91
N VAL A 151 14.17 1.62 5.13
CA VAL A 151 13.48 0.86 6.18
C VAL A 151 12.10 1.43 6.41
N GLY A 152 11.09 0.55 6.45
CA GLY A 152 9.73 0.90 6.81
C GLY A 152 9.16 0.02 7.91
N VAL A 153 7.99 0.40 8.38
CA VAL A 153 7.17 -0.37 9.31
C VAL A 153 5.73 -0.44 8.81
N SER A 154 4.93 -1.35 9.34
CA SER A 154 3.51 -1.46 9.01
C SER A 154 2.68 -1.67 10.27
N ASN A 155 1.55 -0.96 10.35
CA ASN A 155 0.61 -0.98 11.47
C ASN A 155 1.21 -0.52 12.81
N TYR A 156 2.24 0.31 12.79
CA TYR A 156 2.83 0.87 13.99
C TYR A 156 2.01 2.04 14.52
N SER A 157 1.91 2.12 15.85
CA SER A 157 1.35 3.28 16.54
C SER A 157 2.31 4.48 16.46
N ALA A 158 1.82 5.66 16.85
CA ALA A 158 2.64 6.86 16.95
C ALA A 158 3.89 6.64 17.82
N GLU A 159 3.72 6.02 18.99
CA GLU A 159 4.80 5.72 19.92
C GLU A 159 5.82 4.73 19.33
N GLN A 160 5.34 3.65 18.72
CA GLN A 160 6.21 2.66 18.06
C GLN A 160 7.00 3.26 16.89
N MET A 161 6.40 4.21 16.12
CA MET A 161 7.11 4.93 15.07
C MET A 161 8.26 5.79 15.64
N ARG A 162 7.99 6.54 16.75
CA ARG A 162 9.02 7.36 17.40
C ARG A 162 10.20 6.50 17.87
N GLN A 163 9.90 5.39 18.53
CA GLN A 163 10.92 4.44 18.99
C GLN A 163 11.73 3.85 17.83
N ALA A 164 11.05 3.41 16.74
CA ALA A 164 11.72 2.89 15.55
C ALA A 164 12.64 3.95 14.91
N SER A 165 12.15 5.18 14.76
CA SER A 165 12.92 6.30 14.23
C SER A 165 14.15 6.62 15.07
N GLN A 166 14.02 6.64 16.40
CA GLN A 166 15.14 6.88 17.33
C GLN A 166 16.21 5.79 17.24
N ILE A 167 15.82 4.52 17.11
CA ILE A 167 16.79 3.42 16.98
C ILE A 167 17.53 3.51 15.65
N LEU A 168 16.82 3.74 14.55
CA LEU A 168 17.40 3.86 13.21
C LEU A 168 18.32 5.10 13.09
N ALA A 169 17.97 6.22 13.74
CA ALA A 169 18.77 7.43 13.75
C ALA A 169 20.18 7.22 14.32
N LYS A 170 20.38 6.28 15.27
CA LYS A 170 21.71 5.91 15.78
C LYS A 170 22.61 5.27 14.71
N LYS A 171 22.01 4.83 13.61
CA LYS A 171 22.70 4.26 12.45
C LYS A 171 22.68 5.21 11.23
N GLU A 172 22.21 6.44 11.41
CA GLU A 172 22.06 7.44 10.34
C GLU A 172 21.11 6.96 9.20
N VAL A 173 20.12 6.13 9.55
CA VAL A 173 19.10 5.62 8.65
C VAL A 173 17.76 6.24 9.05
N PRO A 174 17.09 7.00 8.17
CA PRO A 174 15.76 7.51 8.47
C PRO A 174 14.71 6.40 8.39
N LEU A 175 13.67 6.46 9.25
CA LEU A 175 12.46 5.66 9.05
C LEU A 175 11.72 6.22 7.85
N ALA A 176 11.57 5.43 6.78
CA ALA A 176 11.03 5.88 5.52
C ALA A 176 9.50 5.95 5.51
N VAL A 177 8.85 4.87 5.95
CA VAL A 177 7.38 4.75 5.84
C VAL A 177 6.75 4.08 7.05
N ASN A 178 5.46 4.38 7.27
CA ASN A 178 4.55 3.51 8.02
C ASN A 178 3.38 3.12 7.11
N GLN A 179 3.27 1.82 6.80
CA GLN A 179 2.18 1.31 5.97
C GLN A 179 0.98 0.98 6.85
N VAL A 180 -0.14 1.69 6.65
CA VAL A 180 -1.34 1.59 7.48
C VAL A 180 -2.61 1.59 6.63
N GLN A 181 -3.71 1.05 7.19
CA GLN A 181 -5.01 1.20 6.55
C GLN A 181 -5.44 2.66 6.55
N TYR A 182 -5.68 3.20 5.35
CA TYR A 182 -6.17 4.57 5.21
C TYR A 182 -7.02 4.74 3.95
N SER A 183 -8.21 5.27 4.12
CA SER A 183 -9.17 5.56 3.06
C SER A 183 -10.26 6.49 3.59
N LEU A 184 -11.12 7.03 2.73
CA LEU A 184 -12.30 7.81 3.14
C LEU A 184 -13.25 7.04 4.08
N LEU A 185 -13.21 5.70 4.10
CA LEU A 185 -14.01 4.85 4.99
C LEU A 185 -13.18 4.24 6.15
N TYR A 186 -11.96 4.71 6.37
CA TYR A 186 -11.12 4.30 7.49
C TYR A 186 -10.06 5.38 7.77
N ARG A 187 -10.38 6.31 8.66
CA ARG A 187 -9.58 7.51 8.97
C ARG A 187 -8.97 7.51 10.38
N LYS A 188 -9.00 6.38 11.06
CA LYS A 188 -8.52 6.25 12.45
C LYS A 188 -7.06 6.68 12.68
N ILE A 189 -6.22 6.69 11.65
CA ILE A 189 -4.82 7.14 11.77
C ILE A 189 -4.73 8.64 12.11
N GLU A 190 -5.75 9.43 11.78
CA GLU A 190 -5.82 10.86 12.08
C GLU A 190 -6.08 11.08 13.58
N THR A 191 -7.08 10.39 14.15
CA THR A 191 -7.44 10.51 15.58
C THR A 191 -6.47 9.81 16.52
N LYS A 192 -5.71 8.81 16.02
CA LYS A 192 -4.68 8.08 16.78
C LYS A 192 -3.29 8.72 16.72
N ALA A 193 -3.19 9.96 16.28
CA ALA A 193 -1.96 10.71 16.12
C ALA A 193 -0.91 10.06 15.17
N ILE A 194 -1.26 9.02 14.42
CA ILE A 194 -0.33 8.32 13.53
C ILE A 194 0.07 9.24 12.38
N LEU A 195 -0.91 9.89 11.72
CA LEU A 195 -0.66 10.81 10.62
C LEU A 195 0.15 12.03 11.07
N ALA A 196 -0.21 12.62 12.23
CA ALA A 196 0.52 13.77 12.79
C ALA A 196 1.97 13.41 13.13
N THR A 197 2.19 12.23 13.74
CA THR A 197 3.55 11.75 14.07
C THR A 197 4.35 11.41 12.81
N ALA A 198 3.73 10.83 11.79
CA ALA A 198 4.40 10.58 10.51
C ALA A 198 4.92 11.90 9.90
N LYS A 199 4.07 12.93 9.86
CA LYS A 199 4.46 14.28 9.40
C LYS A 199 5.58 14.90 10.24
N GLU A 200 5.52 14.79 11.57
CA GLU A 200 6.56 15.28 12.48
C GLU A 200 7.91 14.62 12.23
N LEU A 201 7.92 13.30 11.97
CA LEU A 201 9.14 12.52 11.76
C LEU A 201 9.62 12.53 10.30
N GLY A 202 8.88 13.16 9.37
CA GLY A 202 9.15 13.09 7.93
C GLY A 202 8.99 11.66 7.37
N VAL A 203 8.04 10.89 7.89
CA VAL A 203 7.72 9.52 7.49
C VAL A 203 6.56 9.53 6.50
N THR A 204 6.69 8.86 5.38
CA THR A 204 5.60 8.72 4.40
C THR A 204 4.59 7.65 4.85
N ILE A 205 3.31 7.92 4.68
CA ILE A 205 2.25 6.94 4.87
C ILE A 205 2.03 6.14 3.58
N LEU A 206 2.22 4.82 3.62
CA LEU A 206 1.70 3.95 2.57
C LEU A 206 0.29 3.51 2.94
N ALA A 207 -0.71 3.96 2.17
CA ALA A 207 -2.11 3.69 2.44
C ALA A 207 -2.54 2.37 1.80
N TYR A 208 -2.65 1.28 2.60
CA TYR A 208 -3.23 0.04 2.10
C TYR A 208 -4.76 0.03 2.21
N SER A 209 -5.43 -0.79 1.38
CA SER A 209 -6.89 -0.81 1.21
C SER A 209 -7.49 0.59 0.93
N PRO A 210 -6.88 1.40 0.05
CA PRO A 210 -7.27 2.79 -0.17
C PRO A 210 -8.68 2.93 -0.77
N LEU A 211 -9.18 1.86 -1.43
CA LEU A 211 -10.53 1.77 -1.99
C LEU A 211 -11.51 1.01 -1.09
N ALA A 212 -11.17 0.78 0.20
CA ALA A 212 -11.99 0.05 1.17
C ALA A 212 -12.52 -1.29 0.60
N GLN A 213 -11.62 -2.09 0.00
CA GLN A 213 -11.92 -3.39 -0.64
C GLN A 213 -12.93 -3.29 -1.80
N GLY A 214 -13.02 -2.15 -2.45
CA GLY A 214 -13.88 -1.88 -3.59
C GLY A 214 -15.16 -1.10 -3.27
N LEU A 215 -15.46 -0.80 -2.00
CA LEU A 215 -16.63 0.01 -1.62
C LEU A 215 -16.59 1.42 -2.23
N LEU A 216 -15.41 2.02 -2.36
CA LEU A 216 -15.22 3.36 -2.93
C LEU A 216 -15.15 3.39 -4.47
N THR A 217 -15.37 2.26 -5.14
CA THR A 217 -15.40 2.21 -6.63
C THR A 217 -16.75 2.58 -7.22
N GLY A 218 -17.81 2.63 -6.39
CA GLY A 218 -19.20 2.78 -6.86
C GLY A 218 -19.80 1.49 -7.43
N LYS A 219 -19.07 0.37 -7.44
CA LYS A 219 -19.56 -0.92 -7.95
C LYS A 219 -20.70 -1.51 -7.11
N TYR A 220 -20.71 -1.21 -5.81
CA TYR A 220 -21.69 -1.72 -4.87
C TYR A 220 -22.62 -0.59 -4.43
N SER A 221 -23.93 -0.81 -4.61
CA SER A 221 -24.99 0.09 -4.11
C SER A 221 -26.11 -0.76 -3.48
N PRO A 222 -27.01 -0.18 -2.68
CA PRO A 222 -28.13 -0.91 -2.09
C PRO A 222 -29.04 -1.57 -3.14
N GLU A 223 -29.11 -1.01 -4.36
CA GLU A 223 -29.93 -1.48 -5.48
C GLU A 223 -29.14 -2.41 -6.42
N SER A 224 -27.83 -2.49 -6.26
CA SER A 224 -26.95 -3.28 -7.13
C SER A 224 -27.13 -4.77 -6.87
N GLN A 225 -27.20 -5.56 -7.94
CA GLN A 225 -27.11 -7.03 -7.88
C GLN A 225 -25.67 -7.53 -7.67
N ASN A 226 -24.67 -6.64 -7.69
CA ASN A 226 -23.29 -6.99 -7.46
C ASN A 226 -23.05 -7.36 -5.99
N LEU A 227 -22.76 -8.61 -5.75
CA LEU A 227 -22.40 -9.11 -4.41
C LEU A 227 -20.88 -9.22 -4.28
N PRO A 228 -20.31 -8.97 -3.10
CA PRO A 228 -18.90 -9.18 -2.87
C PRO A 228 -18.56 -10.68 -2.88
N ASP A 229 -17.33 -11.01 -3.25
CA ASP A 229 -16.82 -12.39 -3.27
C ASP A 229 -15.94 -12.68 -2.05
N GLY A 230 -15.69 -13.97 -1.81
CA GLY A 230 -14.76 -14.44 -0.78
C GLY A 230 -15.13 -13.94 0.63
N ALA A 231 -14.11 -13.58 1.42
CA ALA A 231 -14.28 -13.13 2.80
C ALA A 231 -15.09 -11.82 2.95
N ARG A 232 -15.24 -11.03 1.89
CA ARG A 232 -16.06 -9.80 1.90
C ARG A 232 -17.55 -10.07 2.08
N LYS A 233 -18.03 -11.29 1.77
CA LYS A 233 -19.45 -11.68 1.93
C LYS A 233 -19.95 -11.54 3.36
N VAL A 234 -19.07 -11.71 4.34
CA VAL A 234 -19.42 -11.61 5.77
C VAL A 234 -19.20 -10.21 6.36
N ASP A 235 -18.61 -9.30 5.63
CA ASP A 235 -18.36 -7.93 6.06
C ASP A 235 -19.66 -7.12 6.02
N SER A 236 -20.09 -6.59 7.17
CA SER A 236 -21.33 -5.83 7.32
C SER A 236 -21.40 -4.57 6.46
N ARG A 237 -20.25 -4.01 6.04
CA ARG A 237 -20.18 -2.83 5.17
C ARG A 237 -20.75 -3.09 3.78
N PHE A 238 -20.74 -4.36 3.31
CA PHE A 238 -21.34 -4.76 2.04
C PHE A 238 -22.82 -5.14 2.13
N LYS A 239 -23.40 -5.13 3.34
CA LYS A 239 -24.84 -5.32 3.53
C LYS A 239 -25.59 -4.01 3.23
N LYS A 240 -26.90 -4.11 3.04
CA LYS A 240 -27.76 -2.98 2.66
C LYS A 240 -27.53 -1.74 3.55
N GLU A 241 -27.58 -1.91 4.88
CA GLU A 241 -27.41 -0.80 5.83
C GLU A 241 -26.00 -0.19 5.77
N GLY A 242 -24.97 -1.00 5.47
CA GLY A 242 -23.60 -0.52 5.28
C GLY A 242 -23.48 0.30 4.01
N LEU A 243 -24.06 -0.18 2.90
CA LEU A 243 -24.06 0.51 1.62
C LEU A 243 -24.88 1.82 1.67
N GLU A 244 -26.04 1.84 2.37
CA GLU A 244 -26.83 3.05 2.60
C GLU A 244 -26.03 4.13 3.34
N LYS A 245 -25.19 3.76 4.32
CA LYS A 245 -24.30 4.70 5.02
C LYS A 245 -23.21 5.28 4.12
N ILE A 246 -22.76 4.51 3.14
CA ILE A 246 -21.69 4.91 2.21
C ILE A 246 -22.25 5.70 1.03
N ALA A 247 -23.51 5.52 0.65
CA ALA A 247 -24.13 6.14 -0.52
C ALA A 247 -23.94 7.69 -0.61
N PRO A 248 -24.06 8.47 0.48
CA PRO A 248 -23.86 9.91 0.41
C PRO A 248 -22.45 10.32 -0.06
N ILE A 249 -21.39 9.68 0.45
CA ILE A 249 -20.02 9.98 0.03
C ILE A 249 -19.76 9.51 -1.41
N LEU A 250 -20.31 8.38 -1.82
CA LEU A 250 -20.21 7.91 -3.21
C LEU A 250 -20.84 8.89 -4.19
N ARG A 251 -21.97 9.52 -3.82
CA ARG A 251 -22.62 10.54 -4.65
C ARG A 251 -21.70 11.75 -4.85
N VAL A 252 -21.10 12.27 -3.78
CA VAL A 252 -20.13 13.37 -3.88
C VAL A 252 -18.95 12.98 -4.75
N MET A 253 -18.42 11.76 -4.58
CA MET A 253 -17.33 11.26 -5.42
C MET A 253 -17.72 11.14 -6.90
N GLN A 254 -18.97 10.79 -7.21
CA GLN A 254 -19.50 10.75 -8.57
C GLN A 254 -19.62 12.14 -9.17
N GLU A 255 -20.12 13.12 -8.41
CA GLU A 255 -20.25 14.52 -8.83
C GLU A 255 -18.86 15.11 -9.13
N LEU A 256 -17.89 14.93 -8.23
CA LEU A 256 -16.51 15.36 -8.45
C LEU A 256 -15.86 14.61 -9.63
N GLY A 257 -16.11 13.31 -9.73
CA GLY A 257 -15.66 12.52 -10.87
C GLY A 257 -16.18 13.03 -12.21
N ALA A 258 -17.45 13.41 -12.28
CA ALA A 258 -18.04 13.99 -13.49
C ALA A 258 -17.35 15.32 -13.87
N LYS A 259 -17.04 16.19 -12.89
CA LYS A 259 -16.30 17.46 -13.10
C LYS A 259 -14.94 17.23 -13.78
N TYR A 260 -14.21 16.23 -13.35
CA TYR A 260 -12.84 15.93 -13.81
C TYR A 260 -12.75 14.82 -14.86
N GLN A 261 -13.89 14.26 -15.31
CA GLN A 261 -13.93 13.06 -16.17
C GLN A 261 -13.17 11.88 -15.54
N LYS A 262 -13.41 11.64 -14.26
CA LYS A 262 -12.77 10.61 -13.44
C LYS A 262 -13.80 9.70 -12.78
N THR A 263 -13.37 8.48 -12.43
CA THR A 263 -14.21 7.55 -11.67
C THR A 263 -14.19 7.86 -10.17
N PRO A 264 -15.18 7.39 -9.40
CA PRO A 264 -15.13 7.49 -7.93
C PRO A 264 -13.87 6.88 -7.33
N ALA A 265 -13.38 5.76 -7.86
CA ALA A 265 -12.13 5.15 -7.43
C ALA A 265 -10.94 6.11 -7.59
N GLN A 266 -10.85 6.81 -8.73
CA GLN A 266 -9.81 7.78 -9.00
C GLN A 266 -9.91 9.00 -8.08
N VAL A 267 -11.12 9.46 -7.76
CA VAL A 267 -11.36 10.55 -6.77
C VAL A 267 -10.88 10.11 -5.39
N ALA A 268 -11.21 8.89 -4.93
CA ALA A 268 -10.76 8.38 -3.63
C ALA A 268 -9.24 8.26 -3.53
N LEU A 269 -8.57 7.80 -4.58
CA LEU A 269 -7.11 7.71 -4.62
C LEU A 269 -6.45 9.09 -4.68
N ASN A 270 -7.02 10.02 -5.46
CA ASN A 270 -6.52 11.39 -5.56
C ASN A 270 -6.67 12.14 -4.23
N TRP A 271 -7.76 11.91 -3.47
CA TRP A 271 -7.92 12.44 -2.12
C TRP A 271 -6.78 12.01 -1.18
N LEU A 272 -6.32 10.75 -1.26
CA LEU A 272 -5.18 10.27 -0.48
C LEU A 272 -3.88 10.96 -0.90
N ILE A 273 -3.65 11.11 -2.20
CA ILE A 273 -2.48 11.83 -2.74
C ILE A 273 -2.48 13.28 -2.28
N ALA A 274 -3.66 13.92 -2.22
CA ALA A 274 -3.82 15.29 -1.76
C ALA A 274 -3.49 15.51 -0.26
N GLN A 275 -3.39 14.44 0.55
CA GLN A 275 -2.93 14.54 1.94
C GLN A 275 -1.42 14.86 2.07
N GLY A 276 -0.68 14.90 0.97
CA GLY A 276 0.75 15.21 0.93
C GLY A 276 1.62 13.97 1.02
N ASP A 277 2.22 13.67 2.19
CA ASP A 277 3.13 12.53 2.37
C ASP A 277 2.39 11.19 2.48
N VAL A 278 1.44 10.94 1.58
CA VAL A 278 0.64 9.70 1.50
C VAL A 278 0.70 9.11 0.11
N ILE A 279 1.10 7.86 0.00
CA ILE A 279 1.13 7.08 -1.23
C ILE A 279 0.09 5.97 -1.13
N PRO A 280 -1.02 6.03 -1.89
CA PRO A 280 -1.97 4.92 -1.94
C PRO A 280 -1.39 3.72 -2.71
N ILE A 281 -1.67 2.50 -2.21
CA ILE A 281 -1.25 1.24 -2.84
C ILE A 281 -2.46 0.34 -3.10
N PRO A 282 -3.38 0.72 -4.03
CA PRO A 282 -4.50 -0.12 -4.42
C PRO A 282 -4.01 -1.41 -5.05
N GLY A 283 -4.77 -2.51 -4.87
CA GLY A 283 -4.55 -3.74 -5.60
C GLY A 283 -5.02 -3.65 -7.06
N ALA A 284 -4.39 -4.43 -7.95
CA ALA A 284 -4.86 -4.65 -9.30
C ALA A 284 -4.68 -6.13 -9.69
N LYS A 285 -5.75 -6.79 -10.13
CA LYS A 285 -5.75 -8.18 -10.61
C LYS A 285 -5.80 -8.25 -12.14
N THR A 286 -6.16 -7.15 -12.81
CA THR A 286 -6.33 -7.05 -14.25
C THR A 286 -5.74 -5.75 -14.78
N ALA A 287 -5.40 -5.72 -16.07
CA ALA A 287 -4.93 -4.51 -16.77
C ALA A 287 -5.91 -3.33 -16.60
N ALA A 288 -7.22 -3.58 -16.72
CA ALA A 288 -8.24 -2.54 -16.55
C ALA A 288 -8.20 -1.89 -15.17
N GLN A 289 -8.00 -2.68 -14.10
CA GLN A 289 -7.87 -2.14 -12.74
C GLN A 289 -6.57 -1.33 -12.56
N ALA A 290 -5.46 -1.76 -13.18
CA ALA A 290 -4.21 -1.03 -13.14
C ALA A 290 -4.33 0.33 -13.84
N ILE A 291 -4.93 0.37 -15.02
CA ILE A 291 -5.21 1.60 -15.78
C ILE A 291 -6.16 2.52 -14.99
N GLU A 292 -7.23 1.97 -14.41
CA GLU A 292 -8.16 2.75 -13.58
C GLU A 292 -7.44 3.39 -12.40
N ASN A 293 -6.62 2.64 -11.67
CA ASN A 293 -5.83 3.17 -10.57
C ASN A 293 -4.89 4.29 -11.02
N ALA A 294 -4.20 4.11 -12.15
CA ALA A 294 -3.29 5.09 -12.72
C ALA A 294 -3.99 6.41 -13.10
N GLY A 295 -5.26 6.36 -13.48
CA GLY A 295 -6.07 7.53 -13.78
C GLY A 295 -6.30 8.47 -12.58
N ALA A 296 -5.89 8.09 -11.37
CA ALA A 296 -5.84 8.99 -10.21
C ALA A 296 -4.66 9.97 -10.27
N LEU A 297 -3.67 9.76 -11.14
CA LEU A 297 -2.51 10.61 -11.31
C LEU A 297 -2.74 11.70 -12.38
N GLY A 298 -1.93 12.77 -12.37
CA GLY A 298 -1.89 13.81 -13.39
C GLY A 298 -2.97 14.87 -13.27
N TRP A 299 -3.71 14.92 -12.18
CA TRP A 299 -4.69 15.95 -11.84
C TRP A 299 -4.77 16.09 -10.32
N SER A 300 -5.51 17.06 -9.80
CA SER A 300 -5.66 17.29 -8.36
C SER A 300 -7.04 17.81 -8.03
N LEU A 301 -7.61 17.33 -6.93
CA LEU A 301 -8.77 17.93 -6.28
C LEU A 301 -8.42 19.34 -5.77
N GLU A 302 -9.38 20.26 -5.83
CA GLU A 302 -9.26 21.56 -5.19
C GLU A 302 -9.35 21.43 -3.66
N ALA A 303 -8.75 22.36 -2.91
CA ALA A 303 -8.73 22.30 -1.44
C ALA A 303 -10.15 22.24 -0.82
N GLN A 304 -11.12 22.91 -1.42
CA GLN A 304 -12.52 22.87 -0.97
C GLN A 304 -13.16 21.49 -1.18
N GLU A 305 -12.81 20.79 -2.27
CA GLU A 305 -13.30 19.45 -2.58
C GLU A 305 -12.69 18.40 -1.65
N VAL A 306 -11.39 18.55 -1.33
CA VAL A 306 -10.73 17.72 -0.29
C VAL A 306 -11.47 17.90 1.03
N THR A 307 -11.74 19.14 1.45
CA THR A 307 -12.49 19.45 2.67
C THR A 307 -13.92 18.88 2.64
N GLN A 308 -14.61 18.95 1.50
CA GLN A 308 -15.93 18.35 1.33
C GLN A 308 -15.92 16.84 1.57
N LEU A 309 -14.96 16.12 0.96
CA LEU A 309 -14.78 14.68 1.15
C LEU A 309 -14.42 14.35 2.60
N GLU A 310 -13.60 15.16 3.26
CA GLU A 310 -13.26 15.00 4.68
C GLU A 310 -14.47 15.17 5.59
N GLN A 311 -15.34 16.15 5.32
CA GLN A 311 -16.58 16.34 6.07
C GLN A 311 -17.54 15.17 5.88
N MET A 312 -17.72 14.71 4.65
CA MET A 312 -18.59 13.57 4.33
C MET A 312 -18.09 12.25 4.92
N SER A 313 -16.78 12.10 5.08
CA SER A 313 -16.15 10.89 5.64
C SER A 313 -15.93 10.94 7.17
N ARG A 314 -16.35 12.00 7.88
CA ARG A 314 -16.24 12.11 9.34
C ARG A 314 -16.78 10.91 10.14
N PRO A 315 -17.86 10.22 9.73
CA PRO A 315 -18.32 9.02 10.45
C PRO A 315 -17.30 7.88 10.51
N TRP A 316 -16.22 7.94 9.73
CA TRP A 316 -15.15 6.94 9.68
C TRP A 316 -13.80 7.43 10.26
N LEU A 317 -13.80 8.52 11.01
CA LEU A 317 -12.65 9.02 11.79
C LEU A 317 -12.29 8.09 12.96
#